data_e7b439721cbf416d9ea58ce0188d7e46
#
_entry.id   e7b439721cbf416d9ea58ce0188d7e46
#
_cell.length_a   1.000
_cell.length_b   1.000
_cell.length_c   1.000
_cell.angle_alpha   90.00
_cell.angle_beta   90.00
_cell.angle_gamma   90.00
#
_symmetry.space_group_name_H-M   'P 1'
#
loop_
_entity.id
_entity.type
_entity.pdbx_description
1 polymer ?
#
loop_
_entity_poly.entity_id
_entity_poly.type
_entity_poly.pdbx_seq_one_letter_code
_entity_poly.pdbx_strand_id
1 'polypeptide(L)'
;MIRTVRGDIVPSELGVTMCHEHLSVDLGRIRNDSDSTFGYSPLVIDEINFAKECGVQAFVEMSTNDMGRNVNDLLKLSNDCDVHIIAPTGFYLEQYHPQYIHEMDENEIAEIFVKDLTVGIDDSNIRAGVIGEVATSKVMTEDEKKVLAAAAIAGKKVGCCVSTHCQMGTLGHEQLDIFTEKGMPLSKVILGHIDLSNDVTYMKSLMDRGANIGFDTIGKTTYLKDE
;
A
#
# COMPACT_ATOMS: atom_id res chain seq x y z
N MET A 1 12.98 3.22 13.67
CA MET A 1 12.96 4.37 12.74
C MET A 1 11.83 4.15 11.73
N ILE A 2 11.17 5.21 11.32
CA ILE A 2 10.18 5.21 10.23
C ILE A 2 10.86 5.76 8.99
N ARG A 3 10.70 5.06 7.87
CA ARG A 3 11.36 5.42 6.60
C ARG A 3 10.44 6.28 5.78
N THR A 4 10.90 7.49 5.45
CA THR A 4 10.20 8.43 4.57
C THR A 4 11.02 8.69 3.31
N VAL A 5 10.42 9.31 2.30
CA VAL A 5 11.14 9.70 1.06
C VAL A 5 12.26 10.72 1.30
N ARG A 6 12.22 11.46 2.43
CA ARG A 6 13.25 12.40 2.85
C ARG A 6 14.32 11.78 3.77
N GLY A 7 14.19 10.49 4.12
CA GLY A 7 15.07 9.78 5.05
C GLY A 7 14.33 9.20 6.26
N ASP A 8 15.09 8.62 7.17
CA ASP A 8 14.54 7.94 8.35
C ASP A 8 14.27 8.96 9.49
N ILE A 9 13.08 8.88 10.10
CA ILE A 9 12.65 9.72 11.22
C ILE A 9 12.36 8.86 12.47
N VAL A 10 12.31 9.46 13.66
CA VAL A 10 11.85 8.78 14.87
C VAL A 10 10.30 8.72 14.88
N PRO A 11 9.69 7.69 15.50
CA PRO A 11 8.24 7.54 15.49
C PRO A 11 7.45 8.75 16.02
N SER A 12 8.04 9.51 16.97
CA SER A 12 7.41 10.72 17.54
C SER A 12 7.32 11.90 16.57
N GLU A 13 8.06 11.86 15.46
CA GLU A 13 8.02 12.91 14.41
C GLU A 13 6.97 12.65 13.34
N LEU A 14 6.38 11.44 13.28
CA LEU A 14 5.44 11.08 12.22
C LEU A 14 4.13 11.89 12.29
N GLY A 15 3.59 12.07 13.50
CA GLY A 15 2.37 12.83 13.71
C GLY A 15 1.09 12.14 13.21
N VAL A 16 0.05 12.94 12.97
CA VAL A 16 -1.21 12.44 12.40
C VAL A 16 -0.97 11.98 10.98
N THR A 17 -1.33 10.74 10.70
CA THR A 17 -0.98 10.06 9.45
C THR A 17 -2.21 9.56 8.72
N MET A 18 -2.35 9.92 7.45
CA MET A 18 -3.25 9.25 6.53
C MET A 18 -2.57 7.96 6.07
N CYS A 19 -3.17 6.81 6.41
CA CYS A 19 -2.48 5.53 6.33
C CYS A 19 -2.69 4.77 5.01
N HIS A 20 -3.49 5.30 4.09
CA HIS A 20 -3.76 4.69 2.79
C HIS A 20 -4.14 5.76 1.77
N GLU A 21 -3.14 6.27 1.03
CA GLU A 21 -3.34 7.34 0.06
C GLU A 21 -2.63 7.04 -1.27
N HIS A 22 -3.11 7.71 -2.33
CA HIS A 22 -2.48 7.72 -3.64
C HIS A 22 -2.14 9.19 -3.99
N LEU A 23 -0.86 9.53 -3.96
CA LEU A 23 -0.36 10.88 -4.27
C LEU A 23 0.28 10.96 -5.67
N SER A 24 0.69 9.79 -6.18
CA SER A 24 1.25 9.64 -7.53
C SER A 24 0.91 8.26 -8.08
N VAL A 25 -0.01 8.20 -9.05
CA VAL A 25 -0.59 6.96 -9.59
C VAL A 25 -0.80 7.06 -11.10
N ASP A 26 -0.62 5.96 -11.82
CA ASP A 26 -0.98 5.82 -13.24
C ASP A 26 -1.75 4.52 -13.49
N LEU A 27 -3.06 4.57 -13.35
CA LEU A 27 -3.99 3.48 -13.69
C LEU A 27 -4.76 3.76 -14.99
N GLY A 28 -4.55 4.93 -15.60
CA GLY A 28 -5.33 5.42 -16.73
C GLY A 28 -5.28 4.49 -17.95
N ARG A 29 -4.12 3.86 -18.19
CA ARG A 29 -3.95 2.95 -19.33
C ARG A 29 -4.84 1.71 -19.25
N ILE A 30 -5.05 1.15 -18.04
CA ILE A 30 -5.82 -0.07 -17.85
C ILE A 30 -7.29 0.26 -17.63
N ARG A 31 -7.58 1.35 -16.87
CA ARG A 31 -8.95 1.80 -16.62
C ARG A 31 -9.58 2.52 -17.78
N ASN A 32 -8.79 2.92 -18.80
CA ASN A 32 -9.21 3.80 -19.90
C ASN A 32 -9.88 5.08 -19.38
N ASP A 33 -9.28 5.67 -18.35
CA ASP A 33 -9.79 6.82 -17.62
C ASP A 33 -8.62 7.75 -17.24
N SER A 34 -8.60 8.95 -17.81
CA SER A 34 -7.53 9.94 -17.57
C SER A 34 -7.50 10.44 -16.13
N ASP A 35 -8.63 10.43 -15.44
CA ASP A 35 -8.73 10.91 -14.06
C ASP A 35 -8.10 9.93 -13.05
N SER A 36 -7.75 8.72 -13.53
CA SER A 36 -7.00 7.72 -12.78
C SER A 36 -5.47 7.86 -12.95
N THR A 37 -4.98 8.99 -13.50
CA THR A 37 -3.55 9.29 -13.65
C THR A 37 -3.27 10.68 -13.12
N PHE A 38 -2.50 10.75 -12.03
CA PHE A 38 -2.06 12.02 -11.43
C PHE A 38 -0.74 11.83 -10.65
N GLY A 39 -0.11 12.96 -10.32
CA GLY A 39 1.15 12.99 -9.58
C GLY A 39 1.49 14.42 -9.16
N TYR A 40 2.77 14.75 -9.12
CA TYR A 40 3.20 16.11 -8.75
C TYR A 40 2.52 17.16 -9.62
N SER A 41 1.60 17.91 -9.02
CA SER A 41 0.80 18.95 -9.68
C SER A 41 0.25 19.94 -8.65
N PRO A 42 -0.16 21.16 -9.08
CA PRO A 42 -0.81 22.12 -8.19
C PRO A 42 -2.03 21.53 -7.47
N LEU A 43 -2.84 20.71 -8.14
CA LEU A 43 -4.03 20.09 -7.54
C LEU A 43 -3.65 19.18 -6.37
N VAL A 44 -2.68 18.28 -6.53
CA VAL A 44 -2.23 17.38 -5.45
C VAL A 44 -1.58 18.16 -4.31
N ILE A 45 -0.84 19.23 -4.61
CA ILE A 45 -0.26 20.12 -3.60
C ILE A 45 -1.37 20.80 -2.77
N ASP A 46 -2.42 21.29 -3.43
CA ASP A 46 -3.55 21.94 -2.74
C ASP A 46 -4.28 20.95 -1.83
N GLU A 47 -4.52 19.71 -2.28
CA GLU A 47 -5.13 18.65 -1.47
C GLU A 47 -4.28 18.28 -0.25
N ILE A 48 -2.95 18.14 -0.42
CA ILE A 48 -2.04 17.89 0.71
C ILE A 48 -2.07 19.05 1.71
N ASN A 49 -2.06 20.30 1.24
CA ASN A 49 -2.13 21.47 2.10
C ASN A 49 -3.47 21.55 2.84
N PHE A 50 -4.58 21.21 2.19
CA PHE A 50 -5.88 21.12 2.86
C PHE A 50 -5.87 20.05 3.97
N ALA A 51 -5.30 18.88 3.73
CA ALA A 51 -5.14 17.85 4.76
C ALA A 51 -4.27 18.34 5.93
N LYS A 52 -3.19 19.11 5.66
CA LYS A 52 -2.36 19.73 6.69
C LYS A 52 -3.15 20.72 7.56
N GLU A 53 -4.02 21.54 6.98
CA GLU A 53 -4.91 22.44 7.73
C GLU A 53 -5.81 21.66 8.69
N CYS A 54 -6.16 20.40 8.36
CA CYS A 54 -6.87 19.48 9.24
C CYS A 54 -5.95 18.75 10.25
N GLY A 55 -4.65 19.05 10.25
CA GLY A 55 -3.68 18.50 11.23
C GLY A 55 -2.89 17.29 10.73
N VAL A 56 -3.02 16.88 9.48
CA VAL A 56 -2.25 15.77 8.90
C VAL A 56 -0.78 16.18 8.74
N GLN A 57 0.14 15.30 9.12
CA GLN A 57 1.59 15.51 9.07
C GLN A 57 2.31 14.48 8.19
N ALA A 58 1.66 13.34 7.93
CA ALA A 58 2.25 12.26 7.15
C ALA A 58 1.22 11.54 6.29
N PHE A 59 1.73 10.94 5.20
CA PHE A 59 0.98 10.12 4.26
C PHE A 59 1.69 8.80 4.02
N VAL A 60 0.94 7.70 4.02
CA VAL A 60 1.43 6.42 3.53
C VAL A 60 0.91 6.23 2.13
N GLU A 61 1.80 6.33 1.17
CA GLU A 61 1.52 6.14 -0.27
C GLU A 61 1.35 4.65 -0.56
N MET A 62 0.32 4.29 -1.32
CA MET A 62 -0.05 2.91 -1.63
C MET A 62 0.02 2.56 -3.12
N SER A 63 0.40 3.51 -3.99
CA SER A 63 0.62 3.22 -5.42
C SER A 63 1.88 2.38 -5.60
N THR A 64 1.68 1.10 -5.89
CA THR A 64 2.74 0.10 -6.07
C THR A 64 3.50 0.28 -7.39
N ASN A 65 4.47 -0.60 -7.65
CA ASN A 65 5.33 -0.57 -8.83
C ASN A 65 4.53 -0.55 -10.14
N ASP A 66 3.47 -1.38 -10.21
CA ASP A 66 2.60 -1.54 -11.38
C ASP A 66 1.44 -0.52 -11.44
N MET A 67 1.25 0.25 -10.39
CA MET A 67 0.34 1.40 -10.36
C MET A 67 1.01 2.72 -10.76
N GLY A 68 2.23 2.67 -11.32
CA GLY A 68 2.94 3.87 -11.78
C GLY A 68 3.59 4.70 -10.68
N ARG A 69 3.97 4.08 -9.56
CA ARG A 69 4.72 4.74 -8.48
C ARG A 69 5.83 5.64 -9.02
N ASN A 70 5.87 6.90 -8.57
CA ASN A 70 6.92 7.85 -8.91
C ASN A 70 7.53 8.48 -7.65
N VAL A 71 8.63 7.91 -7.18
CA VAL A 71 9.29 8.38 -5.94
C VAL A 71 9.89 9.79 -6.05
N ASN A 72 10.21 10.26 -7.25
CA ASN A 72 10.68 11.63 -7.44
C ASN A 72 9.55 12.65 -7.25
N ASP A 73 8.34 12.32 -7.68
CA ASP A 73 7.16 13.13 -7.42
C ASP A 73 6.80 13.13 -5.93
N LEU A 74 6.87 11.99 -5.27
CA LEU A 74 6.65 11.87 -3.82
C LEU A 74 7.67 12.71 -3.03
N LEU A 75 8.95 12.71 -3.45
CA LEU A 75 9.98 13.52 -2.82
C LEU A 75 9.72 15.03 -3.00
N LYS A 76 9.32 15.46 -4.20
CA LYS A 76 8.95 16.87 -4.46
C LYS A 76 7.74 17.28 -3.62
N LEU A 77 6.65 16.49 -3.61
CA LEU A 77 5.47 16.76 -2.80
C LEU A 77 5.83 16.85 -1.31
N SER A 78 6.66 15.94 -0.81
CA SER A 78 7.11 15.94 0.58
C SER A 78 7.89 17.20 0.94
N ASN A 79 8.74 17.70 0.03
CA ASN A 79 9.53 18.91 0.25
C ASN A 79 8.67 20.19 0.15
N ASP A 80 7.84 20.29 -0.88
CA ASP A 80 7.08 21.51 -1.16
C ASP A 80 5.95 21.72 -0.16
N CYS A 81 5.32 20.63 0.30
CA CYS A 81 4.25 20.69 1.30
C CYS A 81 4.76 20.55 2.73
N ASP A 82 6.02 20.23 2.94
CA ASP A 82 6.60 19.92 4.26
C ASP A 82 5.79 18.89 5.05
N VAL A 83 5.60 17.71 4.47
CA VAL A 83 4.94 16.54 5.07
C VAL A 83 5.84 15.32 4.96
N HIS A 84 5.66 14.35 5.84
CA HIS A 84 6.31 13.06 5.69
C HIS A 84 5.53 12.18 4.70
N ILE A 85 6.22 11.58 3.73
CA ILE A 85 5.63 10.60 2.82
C ILE A 85 6.41 9.29 2.93
N ILE A 86 5.70 8.19 3.14
CA ILE A 86 6.24 6.84 3.19
C ILE A 86 5.96 6.20 1.83
N ALA A 87 7.03 5.86 1.10
CA ALA A 87 6.89 5.24 -0.22
C ALA A 87 6.65 3.72 -0.12
N PRO A 88 5.82 3.16 -1.01
CA PRO A 88 5.51 1.73 -1.03
C PRO A 88 6.46 0.92 -1.93
N THR A 89 6.43 -0.41 -1.76
CA THR A 89 6.84 -1.39 -2.76
C THR A 89 5.81 -2.51 -2.81
N GLY A 90 5.58 -3.10 -3.96
CA GLY A 90 4.58 -4.15 -4.11
C GLY A 90 4.07 -4.25 -5.55
N PHE A 91 3.12 -5.17 -5.76
CA PHE A 91 2.34 -5.29 -6.98
C PHE A 91 0.86 -5.40 -6.62
N TYR A 92 0.01 -4.75 -7.41
CA TYR A 92 -1.42 -4.60 -7.19
C TYR A 92 -2.20 -5.84 -7.67
N LEU A 93 -3.29 -5.67 -8.38
CA LEU A 93 -4.09 -6.74 -8.97
C LEU A 93 -3.40 -7.31 -10.21
N GLU A 94 -3.59 -8.61 -10.49
CA GLU A 94 -2.95 -9.32 -11.60
C GLU A 94 -3.06 -8.59 -12.94
N GLN A 95 -4.20 -7.96 -13.24
CA GLN A 95 -4.39 -7.22 -14.50
C GLN A 95 -3.41 -6.04 -14.70
N TYR A 96 -2.74 -5.60 -13.63
CA TYR A 96 -1.72 -4.53 -13.65
C TYR A 96 -0.30 -5.11 -13.65
N HIS A 97 -0.13 -6.38 -13.33
CA HIS A 97 1.17 -7.01 -13.22
C HIS A 97 1.96 -6.91 -14.55
N PRO A 98 3.23 -6.49 -14.50
CA PRO A 98 4.08 -6.60 -15.66
C PRO A 98 4.35 -8.07 -15.98
N GLN A 99 4.59 -8.37 -17.27
CA GLN A 99 4.72 -9.73 -17.78
C GLN A 99 5.72 -10.60 -16.98
N TYR A 100 6.82 -10.02 -16.51
CA TYR A 100 7.85 -10.77 -15.78
C TYR A 100 7.36 -11.35 -14.44
N ILE A 101 6.31 -10.78 -13.83
CA ILE A 101 5.74 -11.31 -12.58
C ILE A 101 5.08 -12.67 -12.79
N HIS A 102 4.48 -12.92 -13.97
CA HIS A 102 3.90 -14.22 -14.30
C HIS A 102 4.97 -15.34 -14.36
N GLU A 103 6.21 -14.99 -14.71
CA GLU A 103 7.33 -15.91 -14.91
C GLU A 103 8.15 -16.14 -13.61
N MET A 104 8.11 -15.19 -12.67
CA MET A 104 8.85 -15.25 -11.41
C MET A 104 8.18 -16.13 -10.36
N ASP A 105 8.99 -16.72 -9.48
CA ASP A 105 8.49 -17.35 -8.26
C ASP A 105 8.36 -16.34 -7.10
N GLU A 106 7.77 -16.77 -5.98
CA GLU A 106 7.52 -15.91 -4.82
C GLU A 106 8.81 -15.36 -4.17
N ASN A 107 9.94 -16.10 -4.27
CA ASN A 107 11.22 -15.67 -3.70
C ASN A 107 11.88 -14.61 -4.58
N GLU A 108 11.81 -14.78 -5.90
CA GLU A 108 12.32 -13.81 -6.87
C GLU A 108 11.57 -12.47 -6.76
N ILE A 109 10.23 -12.50 -6.60
CA ILE A 109 9.43 -11.31 -6.36
C ILE A 109 9.78 -10.69 -4.99
N ALA A 110 9.97 -11.50 -3.95
CA ALA A 110 10.36 -11.02 -2.63
C ALA A 110 11.70 -10.27 -2.65
N GLU A 111 12.67 -10.69 -3.47
CA GLU A 111 13.94 -9.98 -3.59
C GLU A 111 13.78 -8.58 -4.22
N ILE A 112 12.79 -8.36 -5.10
CA ILE A 112 12.44 -7.01 -5.59
C ILE A 112 12.02 -6.14 -4.41
N PHE A 113 11.10 -6.62 -3.57
CA PHE A 113 10.64 -5.87 -2.40
C PHE A 113 11.77 -5.62 -1.39
N VAL A 114 12.61 -6.63 -1.13
CA VAL A 114 13.79 -6.48 -0.25
C VAL A 114 14.75 -5.43 -0.78
N LYS A 115 15.02 -5.40 -2.09
CA LYS A 115 15.86 -4.37 -2.73
C LYS A 115 15.26 -2.98 -2.50
N ASP A 116 13.99 -2.78 -2.80
CA ASP A 116 13.30 -1.49 -2.61
C ASP A 116 13.34 -1.03 -1.14
N LEU A 117 13.19 -1.96 -0.20
CA LEU A 117 13.21 -1.68 1.24
C LEU A 117 14.61 -1.41 1.81
N THR A 118 15.68 -1.95 1.21
CA THR A 118 17.01 -1.93 1.83
C THR A 118 18.04 -1.15 1.03
N VAL A 119 17.91 -1.10 -0.29
CA VAL A 119 18.86 -0.43 -1.19
C VAL A 119 18.24 0.87 -1.72
N GLY A 120 17.14 0.77 -2.45
CA GLY A 120 16.42 1.90 -3.04
C GLY A 120 15.47 1.46 -4.15
N ILE A 121 14.47 2.30 -4.38
CA ILE A 121 13.45 2.14 -5.39
C ILE A 121 14.02 2.59 -6.74
N ASP A 122 13.84 1.78 -7.76
CA ASP A 122 14.36 2.01 -9.11
C ASP A 122 15.87 2.37 -9.06
N ASP A 123 16.30 3.45 -9.70
CA ASP A 123 17.68 3.94 -9.68
C ASP A 123 17.91 5.05 -8.65
N SER A 124 17.01 5.19 -7.66
CA SER A 124 17.09 6.19 -6.61
C SER A 124 17.69 5.64 -5.31
N ASN A 125 18.08 6.54 -4.40
CA ASN A 125 18.46 6.18 -3.03
C ASN A 125 17.25 6.22 -2.07
N ILE A 126 16.04 6.46 -2.57
CA ILE A 126 14.81 6.49 -1.78
C ILE A 126 14.38 5.04 -1.54
N ARG A 127 14.26 4.66 -0.28
CA ARG A 127 13.85 3.31 0.11
C ARG A 127 12.37 3.28 0.46
N ALA A 128 11.70 2.19 0.12
CA ALA A 128 10.34 1.95 0.58
C ALA A 128 10.27 1.81 2.10
N GLY A 129 9.16 2.25 2.70
CA GLY A 129 8.89 2.13 4.13
C GLY A 129 7.75 1.16 4.44
N VAL A 130 7.02 0.70 3.43
CA VAL A 130 5.90 -0.25 3.53
C VAL A 130 5.89 -1.17 2.31
N ILE A 131 5.41 -2.41 2.47
CA ILE A 131 5.04 -3.27 1.35
C ILE A 131 3.53 -3.11 1.16
N GLY A 132 3.09 -2.69 -0.04
CA GLY A 132 1.66 -2.53 -0.32
C GLY A 132 1.33 -1.28 -1.15
N GLU A 133 0.07 -1.20 -1.66
CA GLU A 133 -0.93 -2.24 -1.37
C GLU A 133 -0.73 -3.46 -2.29
N VAL A 134 -0.51 -4.64 -1.70
CA VAL A 134 -0.54 -5.90 -2.44
C VAL A 134 -1.97 -6.44 -2.43
N ALA A 135 -2.48 -6.92 -3.56
CA ALA A 135 -3.92 -6.98 -3.77
C ALA A 135 -4.48 -8.38 -4.00
N THR A 136 -5.76 -8.54 -3.66
CA THR A 136 -6.58 -9.65 -4.15
C THR A 136 -7.85 -9.15 -4.81
N SER A 137 -8.16 -9.73 -5.97
CA SER A 137 -9.48 -9.67 -6.60
C SER A 137 -10.53 -10.40 -5.76
N LYS A 138 -11.82 -10.31 -6.11
CA LYS A 138 -12.90 -11.09 -5.45
C LYS A 138 -12.68 -12.61 -5.50
N VAL A 139 -11.95 -13.07 -6.52
CA VAL A 139 -11.46 -14.44 -6.64
C VAL A 139 -9.95 -14.33 -6.81
N MET A 140 -9.20 -14.75 -5.79
CA MET A 140 -7.74 -14.66 -5.78
C MET A 140 -7.14 -15.50 -6.91
N THR A 141 -6.28 -14.88 -7.72
CA THR A 141 -5.55 -15.57 -8.77
C THR A 141 -4.26 -16.20 -8.24
N GLU A 142 -3.62 -17.07 -9.01
CA GLU A 142 -2.34 -17.68 -8.60
C GLU A 142 -1.22 -16.64 -8.53
N ASP A 143 -1.23 -15.62 -9.38
CA ASP A 143 -0.24 -14.55 -9.33
C ASP A 143 -0.47 -13.61 -8.15
N GLU A 144 -1.71 -13.25 -7.83
CA GLU A 144 -2.04 -12.49 -6.62
C GLU A 144 -1.60 -13.24 -5.35
N LYS A 145 -1.84 -14.55 -5.29
CA LYS A 145 -1.38 -15.41 -4.19
C LYS A 145 0.14 -15.43 -4.07
N LYS A 146 0.85 -15.53 -5.22
CA LYS A 146 2.31 -15.51 -5.30
C LYS A 146 2.88 -14.17 -4.82
N VAL A 147 2.28 -13.05 -5.20
CA VAL A 147 2.66 -11.70 -4.74
C VAL A 147 2.45 -11.53 -3.24
N LEU A 148 1.32 -12.01 -2.69
CA LEU A 148 1.08 -12.00 -1.23
C LEU A 148 2.12 -12.83 -0.47
N ALA A 149 2.47 -14.03 -0.98
CA ALA A 149 3.51 -14.87 -0.40
C ALA A 149 4.87 -14.15 -0.42
N ALA A 150 5.22 -13.50 -1.53
CA ALA A 150 6.43 -12.68 -1.66
C ALA A 150 6.45 -11.52 -0.66
N ALA A 151 5.32 -10.84 -0.47
CA ALA A 151 5.18 -9.77 0.52
C ALA A 151 5.40 -10.27 1.96
N ALA A 152 4.87 -11.46 2.28
CA ALA A 152 5.08 -12.11 3.57
C ALA A 152 6.57 -12.45 3.80
N ILE A 153 7.24 -13.03 2.79
CA ILE A 153 8.67 -13.38 2.84
C ILE A 153 9.53 -12.12 3.06
N ALA A 154 9.33 -11.09 2.23
CA ALA A 154 10.08 -9.84 2.31
C ALA A 154 9.80 -9.09 3.62
N GLY A 155 8.53 -8.96 4.01
CA GLY A 155 8.11 -8.29 5.24
C GLY A 155 8.71 -8.95 6.48
N LYS A 156 8.71 -10.27 6.55
CA LYS A 156 9.36 -11.04 7.62
C LYS A 156 10.88 -10.84 7.60
N LYS A 157 11.53 -10.91 6.43
CA LYS A 157 12.99 -10.80 6.26
C LYS A 157 13.50 -9.43 6.70
N VAL A 158 12.80 -8.35 6.35
CA VAL A 158 13.23 -6.97 6.65
C VAL A 158 12.60 -6.43 7.95
N GLY A 159 11.54 -7.05 8.43
CA GLY A 159 10.76 -6.56 9.58
C GLY A 159 9.79 -5.44 9.21
N CYS A 160 9.39 -5.33 7.94
CA CYS A 160 8.48 -4.31 7.43
C CYS A 160 7.01 -4.71 7.58
N CYS A 161 6.11 -3.73 7.69
CA CYS A 161 4.66 -3.94 7.62
C CYS A 161 4.22 -4.21 6.18
N VAL A 162 3.13 -4.98 6.04
CA VAL A 162 2.43 -5.19 4.77
C VAL A 162 1.03 -4.61 4.86
N SER A 163 0.68 -3.76 3.90
CA SER A 163 -0.69 -3.30 3.67
C SER A 163 -1.26 -4.01 2.45
N THR A 164 -2.51 -4.46 2.54
CA THR A 164 -3.13 -5.20 1.44
C THR A 164 -4.38 -4.51 0.94
N HIS A 165 -4.76 -4.84 -0.30
CA HIS A 165 -6.05 -4.51 -0.87
C HIS A 165 -6.96 -5.74 -0.82
N CYS A 166 -8.11 -5.60 -0.17
CA CYS A 166 -9.18 -6.60 -0.21
C CYS A 166 -10.30 -6.08 -1.10
N GLN A 167 -10.41 -6.60 -2.33
CA GLN A 167 -11.45 -6.14 -3.26
C GLN A 167 -12.85 -6.24 -2.63
N MET A 168 -13.52 -5.08 -2.42
CA MET A 168 -14.81 -4.99 -1.74
C MET A 168 -14.83 -5.62 -0.34
N GLY A 169 -13.70 -5.56 0.39
CA GLY A 169 -13.58 -6.10 1.75
C GLY A 169 -13.60 -7.63 1.85
N THR A 170 -13.30 -8.34 0.74
CA THR A 170 -13.34 -9.81 0.68
C THR A 170 -11.98 -10.46 0.87
N LEU A 171 -11.94 -11.78 1.11
CA LEU A 171 -10.74 -12.63 1.16
C LEU A 171 -9.71 -12.28 2.25
N GLY A 172 -10.10 -11.54 3.30
CA GLY A 172 -9.18 -11.23 4.38
C GLY A 172 -8.64 -12.47 5.11
N HIS A 173 -9.46 -13.49 5.34
CA HIS A 173 -8.99 -14.73 5.99
C HIS A 173 -8.01 -15.49 5.11
N GLU A 174 -8.27 -15.59 3.82
CA GLU A 174 -7.40 -16.25 2.83
C GLU A 174 -6.05 -15.54 2.72
N GLN A 175 -6.03 -14.20 2.73
CA GLN A 175 -4.80 -13.44 2.80
C GLN A 175 -4.03 -13.73 4.09
N LEU A 176 -4.69 -13.74 5.25
CA LEU A 176 -4.06 -14.05 6.54
C LEU A 176 -3.55 -15.48 6.62
N ASP A 177 -4.16 -16.43 5.91
CA ASP A 177 -3.66 -17.80 5.83
C ASP A 177 -2.31 -17.86 5.13
N ILE A 178 -2.15 -17.14 4.01
CA ILE A 178 -0.87 -17.02 3.28
C ILE A 178 0.20 -16.41 4.18
N PHE A 179 -0.10 -15.28 4.86
CA PHE A 179 0.86 -14.64 5.78
C PHE A 179 1.26 -15.57 6.92
N THR A 180 0.32 -16.33 7.47
CA THR A 180 0.57 -17.32 8.54
C THR A 180 1.45 -18.47 8.03
N GLU A 181 1.17 -19.01 6.85
CA GLU A 181 1.96 -20.07 6.22
C GLU A 181 3.42 -19.67 6.01
N LYS A 182 3.66 -18.43 5.57
CA LYS A 182 5.03 -17.88 5.41
C LYS A 182 5.65 -17.46 6.75
N GLY A 183 4.90 -17.52 7.84
CA GLY A 183 5.37 -17.20 9.20
C GLY A 183 5.61 -15.72 9.43
N MET A 184 4.85 -14.85 8.76
CA MET A 184 4.84 -13.41 9.01
C MET A 184 3.96 -13.10 10.24
N PRO A 185 4.40 -12.24 11.18
CA PRO A 185 3.57 -11.80 12.29
C PRO A 185 2.35 -11.02 11.78
N LEU A 186 1.14 -11.50 12.06
CA LEU A 186 -0.11 -10.86 11.59
C LEU A 186 -0.30 -9.45 12.18
N SER A 187 0.31 -9.14 13.32
CA SER A 187 0.32 -7.77 13.89
C SER A 187 1.02 -6.73 13.01
N LYS A 188 1.73 -7.16 11.96
CA LYS A 188 2.35 -6.32 10.94
C LYS A 188 1.60 -6.31 9.61
N VAL A 189 0.42 -6.93 9.56
CA VAL A 189 -0.46 -6.95 8.40
C VAL A 189 -1.62 -5.98 8.62
N ILE A 190 -1.90 -5.17 7.61
CA ILE A 190 -3.05 -4.26 7.55
C ILE A 190 -3.88 -4.71 6.35
N LEU A 191 -5.10 -5.15 6.60
CA LEU A 191 -6.06 -5.50 5.55
C LEU A 191 -6.83 -4.24 5.17
N GLY A 192 -6.60 -3.72 3.96
CA GLY A 192 -7.26 -2.53 3.43
C GLY A 192 -8.70 -2.80 2.98
N HIS A 193 -9.52 -1.75 2.99
CA HIS A 193 -10.90 -1.73 2.49
C HIS A 193 -11.86 -2.72 3.17
N ILE A 194 -11.54 -3.13 4.40
CA ILE A 194 -12.39 -4.11 5.13
C ILE A 194 -13.72 -3.49 5.55
N ASP A 195 -13.80 -2.17 5.67
CA ASP A 195 -15.04 -1.43 5.86
C ASP A 195 -16.08 -1.69 4.76
N LEU A 196 -15.66 -1.96 3.51
CA LEU A 196 -16.54 -2.33 2.41
C LEU A 196 -17.25 -3.69 2.58
N SER A 197 -16.79 -4.55 3.49
CA SER A 197 -17.48 -5.80 3.82
C SER A 197 -18.84 -5.56 4.46
N ASN A 198 -19.00 -4.42 5.13
CA ASN A 198 -20.19 -4.06 5.94
C ASN A 198 -20.62 -5.16 6.94
N ASP A 199 -19.65 -5.95 7.41
CA ASP A 199 -19.87 -7.08 8.34
C ASP A 199 -18.95 -6.96 9.56
N VAL A 200 -19.48 -6.42 10.65
CA VAL A 200 -18.74 -6.24 11.93
C VAL A 200 -18.28 -7.58 12.51
N THR A 201 -18.99 -8.68 12.28
CA THR A 201 -18.58 -10.00 12.76
C THR A 201 -17.35 -10.48 12.00
N TYR A 202 -17.34 -10.30 10.69
CA TYR A 202 -16.18 -10.59 9.86
C TYR A 202 -14.97 -9.72 10.24
N MET A 203 -15.16 -8.41 10.40
CA MET A 203 -14.12 -7.47 10.84
C MET A 203 -13.48 -7.92 12.15
N LYS A 204 -14.29 -8.25 13.17
CA LYS A 204 -13.81 -8.74 14.46
C LYS A 204 -13.04 -10.06 14.32
N SER A 205 -13.50 -10.98 13.49
CA SER A 205 -12.84 -12.28 13.29
C SER A 205 -11.43 -12.13 12.68
N LEU A 206 -11.21 -11.12 11.83
CA LEU A 206 -9.88 -10.79 11.28
C LEU A 206 -8.96 -10.23 12.36
N MET A 207 -9.47 -9.30 13.20
CA MET A 207 -8.71 -8.73 14.32
C MET A 207 -8.39 -9.79 15.39
N ASP A 208 -9.28 -10.73 15.65
CA ASP A 208 -9.06 -11.83 16.60
C ASP A 208 -7.88 -12.74 16.16
N ARG A 209 -7.56 -12.77 14.88
CA ARG A 209 -6.33 -13.40 14.36
C ARG A 209 -5.06 -12.57 14.59
N GLY A 210 -5.18 -11.34 15.06
CA GLY A 210 -4.07 -10.44 15.39
C GLY A 210 -3.66 -9.49 14.25
N ALA A 211 -4.43 -9.41 13.16
CA ALA A 211 -4.21 -8.45 12.08
C ALA A 211 -4.82 -7.07 12.40
N ASN A 212 -4.38 -6.06 11.67
CA ASN A 212 -5.03 -4.75 11.63
C ASN A 212 -5.97 -4.69 10.43
N ILE A 213 -7.03 -3.87 10.53
CA ILE A 213 -7.96 -3.63 9.43
C ILE A 213 -8.00 -2.13 9.09
N GLY A 214 -8.12 -1.81 7.80
CA GLY A 214 -8.28 -0.45 7.28
C GLY A 214 -9.76 -0.07 7.18
N PHE A 215 -10.09 1.13 7.66
CA PHE A 215 -11.32 1.87 7.40
C PHE A 215 -10.91 3.06 6.52
N ASP A 216 -10.73 2.81 5.24
CA ASP A 216 -10.05 3.71 4.32
C ASP A 216 -10.89 4.07 3.07
N THR A 217 -12.18 3.66 3.06
CA THR A 217 -13.11 4.01 1.99
C THR A 217 -14.28 4.91 2.41
N ILE A 218 -14.22 5.49 3.62
CA ILE A 218 -15.21 6.44 4.12
C ILE A 218 -15.28 7.66 3.18
N GLY A 219 -16.49 8.08 2.81
CA GLY A 219 -16.73 9.13 1.82
C GLY A 219 -16.73 8.66 0.36
N LYS A 220 -16.25 7.45 0.06
CA LYS A 220 -16.28 6.86 -1.28
C LYS A 220 -17.64 6.21 -1.58
N THR A 221 -18.70 7.01 -1.59
CA THR A 221 -20.12 6.56 -1.70
C THR A 221 -20.46 5.81 -2.98
N THR A 222 -19.55 5.80 -3.98
CA THR A 222 -19.65 4.98 -5.19
C THR A 222 -19.49 3.48 -4.92
N TYR A 223 -18.82 3.10 -3.82
CA TYR A 223 -18.65 1.71 -3.41
C TYR A 223 -19.72 1.28 -2.41
N LEU A 224 -19.80 1.99 -1.28
CA LEU A 224 -20.76 1.77 -0.21
C LEU A 224 -21.14 3.13 0.39
N LYS A 225 -22.41 3.32 0.74
CA LYS A 225 -22.85 4.52 1.44
C LYS A 225 -22.43 4.46 2.92
N ASP A 226 -22.07 5.60 3.46
CA ASP A 226 -21.61 5.75 4.87
C ASP A 226 -22.79 5.82 5.88
N GLU A 227 -23.99 5.34 5.54
CA GLU A 227 -25.19 5.41 6.39
C GLU A 227 -25.30 4.23 7.36
#